data_d99396a69699acae186c6c9afe62b408
#
_entry.id   d99396a69699acae186c6c9afe62b408
#
_cell.length_a   1.000
_cell.length_b   1.000
_cell.length_c   1.000
_cell.angle_alpha   90.00
_cell.angle_beta   90.00
_cell.angle_gamma   90.00
#
_symmetry.space_group_name_H-M   'P 1'
#
loop_
_entity.id
_entity.type
_entity.pdbx_description
1 polymer ?
#
loop_
_entity_poly.entity_id
_entity_poly.type
_entity_poly.pdbx_seq_one_letter_code
_entity_poly.pdbx_strand_id
1 'polypeptide(L)'
;VRMLEKEFGAGHPGFKVLHRDVLRTDWTEWLRPGTVLAGNLPYYATSPILFTTLEHRRQLKAAVFMVQKEVADRITAPPGTREYGILSVQLQLLSTPRQVLDVPPEAFDPPPNVDSAVVSLVFDRPPLPCQDRTLKMVVRTAFQQRRKKMSNALRSLLDPDRFPAFDFSLRPDAWTPQMYARLAEQIEKLARTDSGNVKT
;
A
#
# COMPACT_ATOMS: atom_id res chain seq x y z
N VAL A 1 27.56 7.53 -8.43
CA VAL A 1 27.96 7.86 -7.05
C VAL A 1 28.93 9.02 -7.04
N ARG A 2 30.21 8.88 -7.50
CA ARG A 2 31.24 9.92 -7.44
C ARG A 2 30.81 11.29 -8.01
N MET A 3 30.03 11.31 -9.09
CA MET A 3 29.55 12.57 -9.71
C MET A 3 28.57 13.29 -8.78
N LEU A 4 27.61 12.57 -8.19
CA LEU A 4 26.64 13.13 -7.24
C LEU A 4 27.32 13.64 -5.95
N GLU A 5 28.28 12.88 -5.42
CA GLU A 5 29.04 13.27 -4.25
C GLU A 5 29.85 14.55 -4.50
N LYS A 6 30.45 14.68 -5.70
CA LYS A 6 31.19 15.87 -6.12
C LYS A 6 30.27 17.08 -6.27
N GLU A 7 29.10 16.90 -6.86
CA GLU A 7 28.17 17.97 -7.18
C GLU A 7 27.40 18.47 -5.96
N PHE A 8 26.93 17.56 -5.11
CA PHE A 8 26.03 17.89 -3.99
C PHE A 8 26.69 17.75 -2.61
N GLY A 9 27.76 16.96 -2.48
CA GLY A 9 28.36 16.65 -1.18
C GLY A 9 29.00 17.85 -0.49
N ALA A 10 29.67 18.71 -1.25
CA ALA A 10 30.38 19.87 -0.68
C ALA A 10 29.45 20.94 -0.09
N GLY A 11 28.25 21.11 -0.68
CA GLY A 11 27.26 22.10 -0.23
C GLY A 11 26.27 21.59 0.82
N HIS A 12 26.23 20.29 1.05
CA HIS A 12 25.21 19.65 1.89
C HIS A 12 25.84 18.57 2.79
N PRO A 13 26.31 18.93 4.00
CA PRO A 13 27.02 18.01 4.92
C PRO A 13 26.23 16.75 5.30
N GLY A 14 24.88 16.80 5.21
CA GLY A 14 24.00 15.66 5.45
C GLY A 14 23.72 14.78 4.24
N PHE A 15 24.21 15.18 3.05
CA PHE A 15 23.96 14.42 1.81
C PHE A 15 24.77 13.12 1.81
N LYS A 16 24.09 12.01 1.54
CA LYS A 16 24.71 10.68 1.41
C LYS A 16 24.20 9.99 0.16
N VAL A 17 25.09 9.37 -0.60
CA VAL A 17 24.75 8.57 -1.79
C VAL A 17 24.93 7.10 -1.47
N LEU A 18 23.88 6.32 -1.67
CA LEU A 18 23.89 4.88 -1.51
C LEU A 18 23.65 4.22 -2.87
N HIS A 19 24.61 3.46 -3.34
CA HIS A 19 24.45 2.64 -4.53
C HIS A 19 23.98 1.25 -4.15
N ARG A 20 22.69 1.09 -3.95
CA ARG A 20 22.07 -0.16 -3.49
C ARG A 20 20.74 -0.41 -4.19
N ASP A 21 20.32 -1.65 -4.23
CA ASP A 21 18.97 -2.03 -4.59
C ASP A 21 18.03 -1.63 -3.43
N VAL A 22 17.08 -0.75 -3.72
CA VAL A 22 16.12 -0.20 -2.73
C VAL A 22 15.30 -1.30 -2.06
N LEU A 23 14.97 -2.39 -2.76
CA LEU A 23 14.19 -3.51 -2.22
C LEU A 23 15.01 -4.47 -1.34
N ARG A 24 16.35 -4.41 -1.44
CA ARG A 24 17.29 -5.21 -0.64
C ARG A 24 17.98 -4.42 0.46
N THR A 25 17.72 -3.13 0.54
CA THR A 25 18.27 -2.26 1.57
C THR A 25 17.41 -2.35 2.83
N ASP A 26 18.03 -2.42 4.00
CA ASP A 26 17.31 -2.26 5.26
C ASP A 26 17.00 -0.77 5.46
N TRP A 27 15.74 -0.42 5.30
CA TRP A 27 15.27 0.95 5.42
C TRP A 27 15.38 1.48 6.86
N THR A 28 15.38 0.59 7.87
CA THR A 28 15.47 1.01 9.29
C THR A 28 16.81 1.69 9.62
N GLU A 29 17.86 1.40 8.86
CA GLU A 29 19.16 2.07 9.01
C GLU A 29 19.09 3.58 8.69
N TRP A 30 18.17 3.98 7.80
CA TRP A 30 18.13 5.32 7.18
C TRP A 30 16.92 6.13 7.59
N LEU A 31 15.77 5.49 7.80
CA LEU A 31 14.56 6.18 8.17
C LEU A 31 14.63 6.70 9.61
N ARG A 32 14.07 7.88 9.81
CA ARG A 32 13.89 8.53 11.12
C ARG A 32 12.44 8.99 11.23
N PRO A 33 11.88 9.15 12.43
CA PRO A 33 10.56 9.73 12.59
C PRO A 33 10.42 11.06 11.85
N GLY A 34 9.38 11.15 11.01
CA GLY A 34 9.14 12.34 10.19
C GLY A 34 9.84 12.36 8.82
N THR A 35 10.52 11.26 8.43
CA THR A 35 11.15 11.18 7.09
C THR A 35 10.12 11.37 5.99
N VAL A 36 10.50 12.11 4.95
CA VAL A 36 9.77 12.21 3.67
C VAL A 36 10.56 11.45 2.61
N LEU A 37 9.89 10.54 1.93
CA LEU A 37 10.45 9.83 0.78
C LEU A 37 10.08 10.58 -0.50
N ALA A 38 11.01 10.62 -1.46
CA ALA A 38 10.72 11.09 -2.81
C ALA A 38 11.43 10.18 -3.81
N GLY A 39 10.78 9.90 -4.94
CA GLY A 39 11.41 9.04 -5.95
C GLY A 39 10.67 9.00 -7.28
N ASN A 40 11.47 8.92 -8.36
CA ASN A 40 11.00 8.44 -9.65
C ASN A 40 11.15 6.92 -9.63
N LEU A 41 10.03 6.19 -9.52
CA LEU A 41 10.08 4.74 -9.33
C LEU A 41 10.23 4.00 -10.65
N PRO A 42 11.14 3.01 -10.73
CA PRO A 42 11.19 2.14 -11.90
C PRO A 42 9.88 1.35 -11.98
N TYR A 43 9.25 1.33 -13.15
CA TYR A 43 7.89 0.80 -13.35
C TYR A 43 7.74 -0.65 -12.90
N TYR A 44 8.75 -1.48 -13.15
CA TYR A 44 8.73 -2.89 -12.74
C TYR A 44 8.80 -3.11 -11.22
N ALA A 45 9.30 -2.14 -10.46
CA ALA A 45 9.48 -2.22 -9.01
C ALA A 45 8.48 -1.36 -8.23
N THR A 46 7.58 -0.63 -8.89
CA THR A 46 6.67 0.32 -8.25
C THR A 46 5.83 -0.32 -7.14
N SER A 47 5.13 -1.42 -7.42
CA SER A 47 4.28 -2.06 -6.40
C SER A 47 5.08 -2.61 -5.20
N PRO A 48 6.19 -3.32 -5.38
CA PRO A 48 7.06 -3.71 -4.26
C PRO A 48 7.52 -2.53 -3.41
N ILE A 49 7.96 -1.42 -4.02
CA ILE A 49 8.41 -0.22 -3.29
C ILE A 49 7.26 0.41 -2.50
N LEU A 50 6.07 0.51 -3.09
CA LEU A 50 4.88 1.01 -2.38
C LEU A 50 4.53 0.15 -1.17
N PHE A 51 4.59 -1.17 -1.27
CA PHE A 51 4.35 -2.06 -0.13
C PHE A 51 5.44 -1.94 0.94
N THR A 52 6.71 -1.86 0.57
CA THR A 52 7.81 -1.61 1.52
C THR A 52 7.61 -0.25 2.22
N THR A 53 7.20 0.79 1.47
CA THR A 53 6.87 2.10 2.06
C THR A 53 5.78 1.98 3.13
N LEU A 54 4.71 1.21 2.87
CA LEU A 54 3.65 0.97 3.87
C LEU A 54 4.14 0.21 5.11
N GLU A 55 5.10 -0.69 4.98
CA GLU A 55 5.69 -1.40 6.11
C GLU A 55 6.43 -0.45 7.05
N HIS A 56 7.08 0.56 6.50
CA HIS A 56 7.83 1.57 7.24
C HIS A 56 7.05 2.86 7.55
N ARG A 57 5.74 2.92 7.25
CA ARG A 57 4.90 4.13 7.36
C ARG A 57 4.98 4.86 8.70
N ARG A 58 5.23 4.14 9.80
CA ARG A 58 5.31 4.75 11.15
C ARG A 58 6.50 5.68 11.32
N GLN A 59 7.52 5.56 10.48
CA GLN A 59 8.70 6.43 10.46
C GLN A 59 8.56 7.56 9.44
N LEU A 60 7.53 7.48 8.58
CA LEU A 60 7.33 8.40 7.47
C LEU A 60 6.28 9.46 7.81
N LYS A 61 6.55 10.70 7.43
CA LYS A 61 5.57 11.77 7.39
C LYS A 61 4.78 11.71 6.06
N ALA A 62 5.50 11.51 4.96
CA ALA A 62 4.91 11.44 3.63
C ALA A 62 5.83 10.68 2.66
N ALA A 63 5.26 10.26 1.53
CA ALA A 63 6.02 9.84 0.37
C ALA A 63 5.46 10.50 -0.90
N VAL A 64 6.35 10.89 -1.82
CA VAL A 64 5.99 11.48 -3.12
C VAL A 64 6.69 10.67 -4.20
N PHE A 65 5.91 10.01 -5.04
CA PHE A 65 6.44 9.13 -6.06
C PHE A 65 5.91 9.47 -7.44
N MET A 66 6.78 9.43 -8.44
CA MET A 66 6.37 9.37 -9.83
C MET A 66 6.25 7.91 -10.25
N VAL A 67 5.08 7.56 -10.78
CA VAL A 67 4.69 6.20 -11.17
C VAL A 67 3.97 6.24 -12.51
N GLN A 68 3.73 5.08 -13.14
CA GLN A 68 2.83 5.01 -14.30
C GLN A 68 1.43 5.52 -13.92
N LYS A 69 0.77 6.21 -14.84
CA LYS A 69 -0.59 6.75 -14.67
C LYS A 69 -1.58 5.67 -14.20
N GLU A 70 -1.53 4.49 -14.81
CA GLU A 70 -2.37 3.35 -14.42
C GLU A 70 -2.18 2.97 -12.94
N VAL A 71 -0.96 3.04 -12.43
CA VAL A 71 -0.69 2.75 -11.00
C VAL A 71 -1.23 3.86 -10.11
N ALA A 72 -1.10 5.13 -10.51
CA ALA A 72 -1.69 6.26 -9.80
C ALA A 72 -3.22 6.15 -9.72
N ASP A 73 -3.85 5.80 -10.84
CA ASP A 73 -5.30 5.57 -10.91
C ASP A 73 -5.75 4.44 -9.97
N ARG A 74 -4.99 3.33 -9.91
CA ARG A 74 -5.25 2.24 -8.96
C ARG A 74 -5.11 2.67 -7.50
N ILE A 75 -4.11 3.49 -7.17
CA ILE A 75 -3.89 3.98 -5.81
C ILE A 75 -5.08 4.78 -5.30
N THR A 76 -5.65 5.64 -6.16
CA THR A 76 -6.72 6.57 -5.80
C THR A 76 -8.12 6.07 -6.14
N ALA A 77 -8.25 4.92 -6.79
CA ALA A 77 -9.50 4.34 -7.25
C ALA A 77 -10.52 4.16 -6.11
N PRO A 78 -11.77 4.63 -6.26
CA PRO A 78 -12.83 4.36 -5.31
C PRO A 78 -13.35 2.92 -5.43
N PRO A 79 -13.98 2.36 -4.37
CA PRO A 79 -14.66 1.07 -4.46
C PRO A 79 -15.66 1.01 -5.60
N GLY A 80 -15.81 -0.16 -6.22
CA GLY A 80 -16.72 -0.40 -7.34
C GLY A 80 -16.16 -0.09 -8.71
N THR A 81 -14.96 0.47 -8.81
CA THR A 81 -14.31 0.75 -10.10
C THR A 81 -13.40 -0.40 -10.56
N ARG A 82 -13.09 -0.38 -11.85
CA ARG A 82 -12.21 -1.39 -12.48
C ARG A 82 -10.80 -1.34 -11.91
N GLU A 83 -10.30 -0.18 -11.60
CA GLU A 83 -8.94 0.09 -11.11
C GLU A 83 -8.76 -0.28 -9.64
N TYR A 84 -9.88 -0.32 -8.88
CA TYR A 84 -9.85 -0.62 -7.44
C TYR A 84 -9.34 -2.04 -7.16
N GLY A 85 -8.37 -2.14 -6.24
CA GLY A 85 -7.72 -3.41 -5.94
C GLY A 85 -6.90 -3.40 -4.65
N ILE A 86 -5.96 -4.34 -4.54
CA ILE A 86 -5.13 -4.52 -3.34
C ILE A 86 -4.38 -3.22 -2.98
N LEU A 87 -3.81 -2.52 -3.97
CA LEU A 87 -3.11 -1.25 -3.76
C LEU A 87 -4.06 -0.18 -3.22
N SER A 88 -5.26 -0.06 -3.82
CA SER A 88 -6.27 0.90 -3.38
C SER A 88 -6.64 0.71 -1.92
N VAL A 89 -6.99 -0.52 -1.54
CA VAL A 89 -7.40 -0.85 -0.16
C VAL A 89 -6.31 -0.51 0.82
N GLN A 90 -5.08 -1.00 0.61
CA GLN A 90 -4.02 -0.86 1.58
C GLN A 90 -3.51 0.59 1.68
N LEU A 91 -3.31 1.26 0.54
CA LEU A 91 -2.82 2.64 0.55
C LEU A 91 -3.86 3.61 1.14
N GLN A 92 -5.14 3.44 0.84
CA GLN A 92 -6.20 4.30 1.38
C GLN A 92 -6.49 4.05 2.87
N LEU A 93 -6.21 2.86 3.40
CA LEU A 93 -6.29 2.59 4.84
C LEU A 93 -5.10 3.16 5.61
N LEU A 94 -3.90 3.08 5.04
CA LEU A 94 -2.64 3.33 5.74
C LEU A 94 -2.04 4.69 5.45
N SER A 95 -2.60 5.42 4.50
CA SER A 95 -2.20 6.79 4.13
C SER A 95 -3.39 7.58 3.57
N THR A 96 -3.17 8.85 3.30
CA THR A 96 -4.07 9.70 2.50
C THR A 96 -3.42 9.89 1.12
N PRO A 97 -3.76 9.04 0.11
CA PRO A 97 -3.20 9.15 -1.21
C PRO A 97 -3.86 10.27 -2.01
N ARG A 98 -3.05 10.98 -2.79
CA ARG A 98 -3.52 11.99 -3.76
C ARG A 98 -2.68 11.94 -5.03
N GLN A 99 -3.31 11.97 -6.18
CA GLN A 99 -2.63 12.28 -7.44
C GLN A 99 -2.42 13.79 -7.50
N VAL A 100 -1.20 14.21 -7.71
CA VAL A 100 -0.77 15.62 -7.63
C VAL A 100 -0.60 16.23 -9.01
N LEU A 101 -0.03 15.45 -9.94
CA LEU A 101 0.35 15.93 -11.26
C LEU A 101 0.34 14.76 -12.26
N ASP A 102 -0.15 15.02 -13.46
CA ASP A 102 0.05 14.15 -14.63
C ASP A 102 1.33 14.58 -15.36
N VAL A 103 2.12 13.60 -15.79
CA VAL A 103 3.40 13.84 -16.50
C VAL A 103 3.34 13.09 -17.82
N PRO A 104 3.24 13.82 -18.95
CA PRO A 104 3.16 13.20 -20.26
C PRO A 104 4.52 12.64 -20.70
N PRO A 105 4.55 11.69 -21.66
CA PRO A 105 5.78 11.04 -22.14
C PRO A 105 6.86 12.03 -22.62
N GLU A 106 6.46 13.13 -23.20
CA GLU A 106 7.36 14.16 -23.76
C GLU A 106 8.21 14.88 -22.69
N ALA A 107 7.85 14.71 -21.41
CA ALA A 107 8.66 15.23 -20.30
C ALA A 107 9.92 14.40 -20.01
N PHE A 108 10.13 13.30 -20.74
CA PHE A 108 11.26 12.37 -20.53
C PHE A 108 12.13 12.26 -21.77
N ASP A 109 13.42 11.96 -21.56
CA ASP A 109 14.37 11.62 -22.61
C ASP A 109 15.15 10.35 -22.25
N PRO A 110 14.95 9.24 -22.97
CA PRO A 110 13.93 9.01 -24.00
C PRO A 110 12.50 8.95 -23.42
N PRO A 111 11.47 9.29 -24.21
CA PRO A 111 10.09 9.24 -23.76
C PRO A 111 9.62 7.80 -23.52
N PRO A 112 8.91 7.51 -22.44
CA PRO A 112 8.25 6.22 -22.21
C PRO A 112 7.03 6.06 -23.12
N ASN A 113 6.53 4.82 -23.25
CA ASN A 113 5.32 4.52 -24.02
C ASN A 113 4.00 4.80 -23.31
N VAL A 114 4.04 5.30 -22.08
CA VAL A 114 2.86 5.48 -21.22
C VAL A 114 2.99 6.78 -20.42
N ASP A 115 1.86 7.37 -20.10
CA ASP A 115 1.80 8.51 -19.18
C ASP A 115 2.29 8.13 -17.78
N SER A 116 2.84 9.09 -17.09
CA SER A 116 3.20 9.02 -15.68
C SER A 116 2.34 9.96 -14.85
N ALA A 117 2.34 9.76 -13.55
CA ALA A 117 1.73 10.68 -12.62
C ALA A 117 2.55 10.75 -11.32
N VAL A 118 2.50 11.90 -10.67
CA VAL A 118 3.05 12.09 -9.34
C VAL A 118 1.93 11.83 -8.32
N VAL A 119 2.19 10.94 -7.38
CA VAL A 119 1.29 10.64 -6.26
C VAL A 119 1.95 11.03 -4.94
N SER A 120 1.18 11.61 -4.04
CA SER A 120 1.57 11.84 -2.65
C SER A 120 0.82 10.90 -1.73
N LEU A 121 1.51 10.37 -0.73
CA LEU A 121 1.00 9.53 0.34
C LEU A 121 1.32 10.23 1.66
N VAL A 122 0.32 10.71 2.39
CA VAL A 122 0.51 11.29 3.72
C VAL A 122 0.15 10.23 4.75
N PHE A 123 1.04 9.98 5.71
CA PHE A 123 0.88 8.92 6.73
C PHE A 123 0.28 9.48 8.02
N ASP A 124 -0.92 10.05 7.90
CA ASP A 124 -1.69 10.70 8.96
C ASP A 124 -2.87 9.85 9.48
N ARG A 125 -2.99 8.61 9.01
CA ARG A 125 -4.09 7.73 9.40
C ARG A 125 -3.91 7.20 10.82
N PRO A 126 -5.01 7.05 11.57
CA PRO A 126 -4.96 6.40 12.88
C PRO A 126 -4.49 4.94 12.75
N PRO A 127 -3.97 4.35 13.83
CA PRO A 127 -3.64 2.93 13.85
C PRO A 127 -4.83 2.07 13.43
N LEU A 128 -4.57 0.99 12.71
CA LEU A 128 -5.60 0.03 12.32
C LEU A 128 -6.17 -0.68 13.58
N PRO A 129 -7.45 -1.08 13.55
CA PRO A 129 -8.04 -1.89 14.62
C PRO A 129 -7.57 -3.35 14.60
N CYS A 130 -6.76 -3.73 13.62
CA CYS A 130 -6.24 -5.09 13.39
C CYS A 130 -4.75 -5.06 13.08
N GLN A 131 -4.11 -6.22 13.10
CA GLN A 131 -2.72 -6.37 12.66
C GLN A 131 -2.61 -6.24 11.14
N ASP A 132 -1.55 -5.61 10.66
CA ASP A 132 -1.24 -5.49 9.23
C ASP A 132 -1.22 -6.85 8.52
N ARG A 133 -0.73 -7.89 9.19
CA ARG A 133 -0.68 -9.25 8.65
C ARG A 133 -2.07 -9.79 8.33
N THR A 134 -3.01 -9.62 9.25
CA THR A 134 -4.40 -10.09 9.07
C THR A 134 -5.09 -9.32 7.96
N LEU A 135 -4.93 -7.99 7.92
CA LEU A 135 -5.44 -7.17 6.83
C LEU A 135 -4.88 -7.61 5.47
N LYS A 136 -3.55 -7.74 5.36
CA LYS A 136 -2.89 -8.19 4.13
C LYS A 136 -3.43 -9.54 3.65
N MET A 137 -3.61 -10.49 4.57
CA MET A 137 -4.15 -11.82 4.28
C MET A 137 -5.58 -11.74 3.73
N VAL A 138 -6.48 -11.03 4.41
CA VAL A 138 -7.89 -10.88 3.99
C VAL A 138 -7.99 -10.24 2.62
N VAL A 139 -7.32 -9.09 2.44
CA VAL A 139 -7.37 -8.35 1.17
C VAL A 139 -6.81 -9.19 0.02
N ARG A 140 -5.64 -9.82 0.22
CA ARG A 140 -4.99 -10.63 -0.81
C ARG A 140 -5.86 -11.82 -1.21
N THR A 141 -6.42 -12.55 -0.23
CA THR A 141 -7.30 -13.69 -0.49
C THR A 141 -8.55 -13.28 -1.26
N ALA A 142 -9.20 -12.20 -0.86
CA ALA A 142 -10.38 -11.69 -1.55
C ALA A 142 -10.09 -11.35 -3.03
N PHE A 143 -9.02 -10.62 -3.30
CA PHE A 143 -8.70 -10.20 -4.67
C PHE A 143 -8.09 -11.30 -5.56
N GLN A 144 -7.66 -12.45 -5.02
CA GLN A 144 -7.32 -13.63 -5.83
C GLN A 144 -8.53 -14.11 -6.64
N GLN A 145 -9.74 -13.89 -6.15
CA GLN A 145 -10.99 -14.25 -6.80
C GLN A 145 -11.88 -13.02 -7.02
N ARG A 146 -11.32 -11.91 -7.49
CA ARG A 146 -11.97 -10.61 -7.65
C ARG A 146 -13.37 -10.67 -8.28
N ARG A 147 -13.59 -11.56 -9.24
CA ARG A 147 -14.89 -11.69 -9.94
C ARG A 147 -15.94 -12.55 -9.21
N LYS A 148 -15.59 -13.17 -8.10
CA LYS A 148 -16.49 -13.97 -7.27
C LYS A 148 -17.06 -13.14 -6.13
N LYS A 149 -18.17 -13.60 -5.53
CA LYS A 149 -18.70 -13.04 -4.28
C LYS A 149 -17.69 -13.23 -3.15
N MET A 150 -17.70 -12.36 -2.16
CA MET A 150 -16.83 -12.45 -0.99
C MET A 150 -16.98 -13.77 -0.23
N SER A 151 -18.20 -14.35 -0.17
CA SER A 151 -18.45 -15.68 0.41
C SER A 151 -17.61 -16.78 -0.26
N ASN A 152 -17.44 -16.72 -1.57
CA ASN A 152 -16.60 -17.67 -2.31
C ASN A 152 -15.11 -17.30 -2.24
N ALA A 153 -14.79 -16.00 -2.33
CA ALA A 153 -13.41 -15.52 -2.36
C ALA A 153 -12.69 -15.79 -1.02
N LEU A 154 -13.40 -15.71 0.10
CA LEU A 154 -12.84 -15.92 1.44
C LEU A 154 -13.13 -17.31 2.03
N ARG A 155 -13.75 -18.23 1.27
CA ARG A 155 -14.15 -19.56 1.75
C ARG A 155 -13.00 -20.39 2.35
N SER A 156 -11.78 -20.20 1.87
CA SER A 156 -10.59 -20.86 2.43
C SER A 156 -10.08 -20.24 3.72
N LEU A 157 -10.55 -19.05 4.07
CA LEU A 157 -10.07 -18.27 5.19
C LEU A 157 -11.05 -18.23 6.37
N LEU A 158 -12.35 -18.18 6.09
CA LEU A 158 -13.39 -18.02 7.10
C LEU A 158 -14.73 -18.60 6.64
N ASP A 159 -15.59 -18.85 7.62
CA ASP A 159 -17.01 -19.12 7.41
C ASP A 159 -17.80 -17.79 7.50
N PRO A 160 -18.47 -17.36 6.41
CA PRO A 160 -19.24 -16.12 6.38
C PRO A 160 -20.33 -16.02 7.46
N ASP A 161 -20.93 -17.13 7.84
CA ASP A 161 -22.04 -17.17 8.82
C ASP A 161 -21.59 -16.74 10.22
N ARG A 162 -20.29 -16.81 10.52
CA ARG A 162 -19.69 -16.29 11.75
C ARG A 162 -19.56 -14.75 11.77
N PHE A 163 -19.85 -14.07 10.67
CA PHE A 163 -19.67 -12.63 10.51
C PHE A 163 -20.92 -11.93 9.96
N PRO A 164 -22.08 -12.02 10.63
CA PRO A 164 -23.37 -11.56 10.11
C PRO A 164 -23.45 -10.04 9.86
N ALA A 165 -22.49 -9.26 10.38
CA ALA A 165 -22.42 -7.81 10.15
C ALA A 165 -21.88 -7.42 8.77
N PHE A 166 -21.48 -8.39 7.92
CA PHE A 166 -20.92 -8.14 6.60
C PHE A 166 -21.75 -8.76 5.49
N ASP A 167 -21.90 -8.02 4.39
CA ASP A 167 -22.54 -8.53 3.19
C ASP A 167 -21.53 -9.27 2.30
N PHE A 168 -21.45 -10.57 2.47
CA PHE A 168 -20.61 -11.45 1.66
C PHE A 168 -21.19 -11.78 0.28
N SER A 169 -22.37 -11.27 -0.08
CA SER A 169 -22.93 -11.39 -1.43
C SER A 169 -22.26 -10.48 -2.44
N LEU A 170 -21.62 -9.42 -1.97
CA LEU A 170 -20.87 -8.46 -2.77
C LEU A 170 -19.57 -9.05 -3.31
N ARG A 171 -19.00 -8.40 -4.33
CA ARG A 171 -17.65 -8.72 -4.83
C ARG A 171 -16.57 -7.97 -4.04
N PRO A 172 -15.31 -8.45 -4.10
CA PRO A 172 -14.18 -7.78 -3.43
C PRO A 172 -14.02 -6.30 -3.79
N ASP A 173 -14.25 -5.92 -5.03
CA ASP A 173 -14.12 -4.54 -5.48
C ASP A 173 -15.24 -3.61 -4.98
N ALA A 174 -16.38 -4.16 -4.54
CA ALA A 174 -17.46 -3.39 -3.95
C ALA A 174 -17.26 -3.06 -2.46
N TRP A 175 -16.31 -3.72 -1.79
CA TRP A 175 -16.03 -3.48 -0.38
C TRP A 175 -15.12 -2.26 -0.19
N THR A 176 -15.51 -1.40 0.77
CA THR A 176 -14.67 -0.25 1.15
C THR A 176 -13.41 -0.70 1.90
N PRO A 177 -12.33 0.10 1.91
CA PRO A 177 -11.15 -0.21 2.70
C PRO A 177 -11.47 -0.48 4.18
N GLN A 178 -12.39 0.28 4.76
CA GLN A 178 -12.81 0.15 6.17
C GLN A 178 -13.51 -1.19 6.45
N MET A 179 -14.29 -1.72 5.49
CA MET A 179 -14.91 -3.04 5.65
C MET A 179 -13.85 -4.14 5.77
N TYR A 180 -12.78 -4.07 4.99
CA TYR A 180 -11.65 -4.99 5.09
C TYR A 180 -10.95 -4.92 6.47
N ALA A 181 -10.70 -3.72 6.97
CA ALA A 181 -10.07 -3.54 8.29
C ALA A 181 -10.97 -4.07 9.42
N ARG A 182 -12.28 -3.80 9.36
CA ARG A 182 -13.26 -4.30 10.34
C ARG A 182 -13.38 -5.84 10.31
N LEU A 183 -13.38 -6.46 9.12
CA LEU A 183 -13.39 -7.91 9.02
C LEU A 183 -12.11 -8.52 9.62
N ALA A 184 -10.94 -7.95 9.30
CA ALA A 184 -9.68 -8.40 9.86
C ALA A 184 -9.66 -8.31 11.40
N GLU A 185 -10.19 -7.22 11.97
CA GLU A 185 -10.36 -7.06 13.42
C GLU A 185 -11.24 -8.15 14.03
N GLN A 186 -12.38 -8.46 13.41
CA GLN A 186 -13.29 -9.48 13.91
C GLN A 186 -12.69 -10.88 13.82
N ILE A 187 -11.96 -11.20 12.78
CA ILE A 187 -11.21 -12.47 12.67
C ILE A 187 -10.25 -12.62 13.87
N GLU A 188 -9.52 -11.57 14.22
CA GLU A 188 -8.59 -11.60 15.35
C GLU A 188 -9.31 -11.75 16.70
N LYS A 189 -10.46 -11.09 16.87
CA LYS A 189 -11.27 -11.22 18.09
C LYS A 189 -11.78 -12.64 18.27
N LEU A 190 -12.33 -13.25 17.22
CA LEU A 190 -12.79 -14.64 17.24
C LEU A 190 -11.67 -15.63 17.55
N ALA A 191 -10.51 -15.49 16.92
CA ALA A 191 -9.37 -16.36 17.17
C ALA A 191 -8.89 -16.32 18.63
N ARG A 192 -8.98 -15.17 19.29
CA ARG A 192 -8.66 -15.03 20.74
C ARG A 192 -9.70 -15.71 21.62
N THR A 193 -10.99 -15.61 21.28
CA THR A 193 -12.08 -16.23 22.01
C THR A 193 -12.00 -17.76 21.91
N ASP A 194 -11.79 -18.29 20.70
CA ASP A 194 -11.65 -19.73 20.46
C ASP A 194 -10.41 -20.30 21.20
N SER A 195 -9.32 -19.56 21.28
CA SER A 195 -8.10 -19.95 22.01
C SER A 195 -8.26 -19.90 23.54
N GLY A 196 -9.16 -19.06 24.05
CA GLY A 196 -9.46 -18.96 25.48
C GLY A 196 -10.35 -20.09 26.00
N ASN A 197 -11.17 -20.69 25.14
CA ASN A 197 -12.12 -21.75 25.51
C ASN A 197 -11.50 -23.17 25.52
N VAL A 198 -10.25 -23.32 25.08
CA VAL A 198 -9.54 -24.63 25.05
C VAL A 198 -8.78 -24.92 26.37
N LYS A 199 -8.80 -23.99 27.34
CA LYS A 199 -8.06 -24.11 28.62
C LYS A 199 -8.93 -24.42 29.85
N THR A 200 -10.12 -24.97 29.68
CA THR A 200 -10.94 -25.48 30.80
C THR A 200 -11.15 -26.98 30.71
#